data_fecaa95624ee8a89de67b2c7519f1fad
#
_entry.id   fecaa95624ee8a89de67b2c7519f1fad
#
_cell.length_a   1.000
_cell.length_b   1.000
_cell.length_c   1.000
_cell.angle_alpha   90.00
_cell.angle_beta   90.00
_cell.angle_gamma   90.00
#
_symmetry.space_group_name_H-M   'P 1'
#
loop_
_entity.id
_entity.type
_entity.pdbx_description
1 polymer ?
#
loop_
_entity_poly.entity_id
_entity_poly.type
_entity_poly.pdbx_seq_one_letter_code
_entity_poly.pdbx_strand_id
1 'polypeptide(L)'
;MKKLYIQDVTLRDGMHAIRHQYGLDHVIDIAKALDDAKVDAIEVAHGDGLSGSSFNYGFGAHTDKEWIGAVAENLQHAKLTTLILPGIAIKEDLQWAWDLGVRSVRVATHCTEADVSKQHIEYARELGMDTIGFLMMSHMTAPSNLACLLYTSPSPRDE
;
A
#
# COMPACT_ATOMS: atom_id res chain seq x y z
N MET A 1 -2.10 -23.72 -14.89
CA MET A 1 -1.51 -23.32 -13.60
C MET A 1 -1.99 -21.91 -13.28
N LYS A 2 -2.44 -21.64 -12.06
CA LYS A 2 -2.71 -20.25 -11.64
C LYS A 2 -1.36 -19.52 -11.56
N LYS A 3 -1.23 -18.37 -12.22
CA LYS A 3 -0.08 -17.49 -12.10
C LYS A 3 -0.05 -16.94 -10.67
N LEU A 4 1.11 -16.99 -10.02
CA LEU A 4 1.31 -16.28 -8.75
C LEU A 4 1.34 -14.78 -9.03
N TYR A 5 0.74 -14.01 -8.13
CA TYR A 5 0.85 -12.55 -8.13
C TYR A 5 1.90 -12.16 -7.08
N ILE A 6 2.95 -11.50 -7.54
CA ILE A 6 4.07 -11.08 -6.69
C ILE A 6 4.01 -9.57 -6.51
N GLN A 7 3.76 -9.15 -5.28
CA GLN A 7 3.86 -7.74 -4.88
C GLN A 7 5.10 -7.57 -4.00
N ASP A 8 6.06 -6.78 -4.47
CA ASP A 8 7.25 -6.43 -3.71
C ASP A 8 6.97 -5.26 -2.78
N VAL A 9 7.50 -5.32 -1.56
CA VAL A 9 7.29 -4.31 -0.52
C VAL A 9 8.61 -3.69 0.00
N THR A 10 9.71 -3.88 -0.73
CA THR A 10 11.02 -3.35 -0.36
C THR A 10 10.99 -1.83 -0.19
N LEU A 11 10.27 -1.13 -1.07
CA LEU A 11 10.17 0.33 -1.08
C LEU A 11 9.04 0.87 -0.18
N ARG A 12 8.42 0.02 0.64
CA ARG A 12 7.49 0.40 1.69
C ARG A 12 7.89 -0.23 3.02
N ASP A 13 7.72 -1.54 3.22
CA ASP A 13 8.06 -2.24 4.46
C ASP A 13 9.58 -2.24 4.73
N GLY A 14 10.36 -2.44 3.69
CA GLY A 14 11.82 -2.39 3.76
C GLY A 14 12.39 -1.04 4.22
N MET A 15 11.61 0.03 4.11
CA MET A 15 11.98 1.36 4.63
C MET A 15 12.26 1.35 6.13
N HIS A 16 11.60 0.48 6.91
CA HIS A 16 11.85 0.35 8.35
C HIS A 16 13.30 -0.05 8.67
N ALA A 17 13.87 -0.97 7.89
CA ALA A 17 15.24 -1.47 8.11
C ALA A 17 16.30 -0.37 8.00
N ILE A 18 16.02 0.67 7.22
CA ILE A 18 16.94 1.80 7.00
C ILE A 18 16.41 3.10 7.58
N ARG A 19 15.44 3.03 8.49
CA ARG A 19 14.83 4.20 9.14
C ARG A 19 14.27 5.22 8.15
N HIS A 20 13.67 4.74 7.06
CA HIS A 20 13.05 5.55 6.01
C HIS A 20 14.03 6.49 5.26
N GLN A 21 15.31 6.08 5.13
CA GLN A 21 16.38 6.92 4.58
C GLN A 21 16.82 6.54 3.16
N TYR A 22 15.95 5.94 2.32
CA TYR A 22 16.25 5.81 0.90
C TYR A 22 16.24 7.18 0.20
N GLY A 23 17.34 7.49 -0.49
CA GLY A 23 17.37 8.58 -1.46
C GLY A 23 16.60 8.22 -2.73
N LEU A 24 16.24 9.22 -3.53
CA LEU A 24 15.48 9.01 -4.78
C LEU A 24 16.20 8.09 -5.76
N ASP A 25 17.53 8.23 -5.89
CA ASP A 25 18.33 7.36 -6.76
C ASP A 25 18.21 5.89 -6.36
N HIS A 26 18.28 5.58 -5.05
CA HIS A 26 18.12 4.22 -4.57
C HIS A 26 16.74 3.65 -4.88
N VAL A 27 15.70 4.47 -4.68
CA VAL A 27 14.29 4.06 -4.94
C VAL A 27 14.08 3.77 -6.42
N ILE A 28 14.65 4.61 -7.30
CA ILE A 28 14.58 4.43 -8.76
C ILE A 28 15.31 3.16 -9.18
N ASP A 29 16.52 2.93 -8.69
CA ASP A 29 17.33 1.77 -9.07
C ASP A 29 16.68 0.46 -8.62
N ILE A 30 16.15 0.41 -7.39
CA ILE A 30 15.43 -0.76 -6.86
C ILE A 30 14.16 -0.99 -7.67
N ALA A 31 13.37 0.05 -7.93
CA ALA A 31 12.13 -0.05 -8.70
C ALA A 31 12.38 -0.59 -10.11
N LYS A 32 13.41 -0.09 -10.81
CA LYS A 32 13.81 -0.58 -12.13
C LYS A 32 14.21 -2.05 -12.10
N ALA A 33 15.04 -2.45 -11.13
CA ALA A 33 15.47 -3.84 -11.00
C ALA A 33 14.29 -4.80 -10.76
N LEU A 34 13.32 -4.39 -9.93
CA LEU A 34 12.11 -5.16 -9.68
C LEU A 34 11.19 -5.21 -10.91
N ASP A 35 11.06 -4.10 -11.62
CA ASP A 35 10.26 -4.02 -12.87
C ASP A 35 10.86 -4.89 -13.98
N ASP A 36 12.20 -4.88 -14.12
CA ASP A 36 12.94 -5.75 -15.04
C ASP A 36 12.78 -7.23 -14.67
N ALA A 37 12.73 -7.55 -13.39
CA ALA A 37 12.45 -8.90 -12.89
C ALA A 37 10.99 -9.34 -13.09
N LYS A 38 10.12 -8.46 -13.59
CA LYS A 38 8.70 -8.73 -13.90
C LYS A 38 7.87 -9.09 -12.68
N VAL A 39 8.11 -8.46 -11.53
CA VAL A 39 7.16 -8.52 -10.42
C VAL A 39 5.83 -7.88 -10.84
N ASP A 40 4.71 -8.34 -10.30
CA ASP A 40 3.39 -7.87 -10.73
C ASP A 40 3.08 -6.47 -10.15
N ALA A 41 3.59 -6.16 -8.95
CA ALA A 41 3.41 -4.85 -8.31
C ALA A 41 4.58 -4.47 -7.41
N ILE A 42 4.80 -3.16 -7.25
CA ILE A 42 5.80 -2.57 -6.38
C ILE A 42 5.11 -1.58 -5.45
N GLU A 43 5.20 -1.83 -4.14
CA GLU A 43 4.59 -0.99 -3.12
C GLU A 43 5.56 0.08 -2.65
N VAL A 44 5.14 1.34 -2.75
CA VAL A 44 5.97 2.52 -2.45
C VAL A 44 5.25 3.42 -1.48
N ALA A 45 5.86 3.70 -0.35
CA ALA A 45 5.47 4.70 0.65
C ALA A 45 6.50 4.76 1.79
N HIS A 46 6.26 5.58 2.80
CA HIS A 46 6.85 5.42 4.12
C HIS A 46 6.59 4.00 4.68
N GLY A 47 7.42 3.50 5.58
CA GLY A 47 7.26 2.16 6.16
C GLY A 47 5.88 1.90 6.79
N ASP A 48 5.27 2.92 7.37
CA ASP A 48 3.91 2.86 7.93
C ASP A 48 2.81 3.26 6.91
N GLY A 49 3.13 3.27 5.62
CA GLY A 49 2.21 3.65 4.56
C GLY A 49 2.17 5.15 4.29
N LEU A 50 1.22 5.57 3.47
CA LEU A 50 1.05 6.98 3.09
C LEU A 50 0.89 7.87 4.32
N SER A 51 1.55 9.02 4.29
CA SER A 51 1.55 10.03 5.35
C SER A 51 2.13 9.55 6.70
N GLY A 52 2.86 8.41 6.69
CA GLY A 52 3.49 7.84 7.88
C GLY A 52 4.63 8.67 8.46
N SER A 53 5.27 9.54 7.65
CA SER A 53 6.40 10.39 8.07
C SER A 53 6.00 11.34 9.21
N SER A 54 6.43 11.03 10.44
CA SER A 54 5.99 11.76 11.65
C SER A 54 6.94 11.55 12.82
N PHE A 55 6.70 12.27 13.92
CA PHE A 55 7.42 12.05 15.18
C PHE A 55 7.22 10.65 15.75
N ASN A 56 6.05 10.05 15.53
CA ASN A 56 5.74 8.74 16.08
C ASN A 56 6.41 7.60 15.32
N TYR A 57 6.52 7.73 13.98
CA TYR A 57 6.95 6.65 13.10
C TYR A 57 8.31 6.91 12.43
N GLY A 58 8.90 8.08 12.68
CA GLY A 58 10.14 8.52 12.05
C GLY A 58 9.89 9.37 10.80
N PHE A 59 10.84 10.24 10.50
CA PHE A 59 10.78 11.07 9.30
C PHE A 59 11.51 10.39 8.15
N GLY A 60 10.88 10.36 6.99
CA GLY A 60 11.51 9.93 5.75
C GLY A 60 12.53 10.94 5.22
N ALA A 61 13.53 10.47 4.47
CA ALA A 61 14.47 11.32 3.74
C ALA A 61 13.77 12.17 2.67
N HIS A 62 12.67 11.66 2.14
CA HIS A 62 11.79 12.31 1.17
C HIS A 62 10.33 12.12 1.55
N THR A 63 9.45 12.85 0.91
CA THR A 63 8.01 12.69 1.03
C THR A 63 7.52 11.49 0.21
N ASP A 64 6.38 10.92 0.58
CA ASP A 64 5.76 9.85 -0.23
C ASP A 64 5.49 10.31 -1.67
N LYS A 65 5.14 11.58 -1.87
CA LYS A 65 4.92 12.16 -3.21
C LYS A 65 6.18 12.13 -4.07
N GLU A 66 7.35 12.44 -3.48
CA GLU A 66 8.62 12.40 -4.19
C GLU A 66 9.01 10.97 -4.52
N TRP A 67 8.90 10.02 -3.58
CA TRP A 67 9.20 8.61 -3.83
C TRP A 67 8.27 8.00 -4.88
N ILE A 68 6.96 8.19 -4.73
CA ILE A 68 5.95 7.65 -5.65
C ILE A 68 6.13 8.27 -7.05
N GLY A 69 6.33 9.59 -7.15
CA GLY A 69 6.55 10.27 -8.42
C GLY A 69 7.80 9.75 -9.13
N ALA A 70 8.91 9.62 -8.41
CA ALA A 70 10.16 9.10 -8.95
C ALA A 70 10.02 7.66 -9.47
N VAL A 71 9.27 6.80 -8.76
CA VAL A 71 9.00 5.43 -9.22
C VAL A 71 8.04 5.41 -10.40
N ALA A 72 6.95 6.18 -10.36
CA ALA A 72 5.94 6.20 -11.41
C ALA A 72 6.52 6.52 -12.81
N GLU A 73 7.47 7.44 -12.88
CA GLU A 73 8.14 7.83 -14.12
C GLU A 73 9.06 6.73 -14.69
N ASN A 74 9.42 5.74 -13.89
CA ASN A 74 10.42 4.74 -14.23
C ASN A 74 9.88 3.31 -14.39
N LEU A 75 8.60 3.06 -14.11
CA LEU A 75 7.97 1.74 -14.30
C LEU A 75 7.44 1.56 -15.72
N GLN A 76 7.59 0.33 -16.24
CA GLN A 76 7.07 -0.07 -17.55
C GLN A 76 6.08 -1.24 -17.47
N HIS A 77 6.17 -2.08 -16.46
CA HIS A 77 5.42 -3.33 -16.35
C HIS A 77 4.70 -3.48 -15.03
N ALA A 78 5.41 -3.27 -13.91
CA ALA A 78 4.84 -3.46 -12.58
C ALA A 78 3.76 -2.42 -12.28
N LYS A 79 2.70 -2.86 -11.61
CA LYS A 79 1.68 -1.96 -11.10
C LYS A 79 2.23 -1.20 -9.90
N LEU A 80 2.18 0.14 -9.93
CA LEU A 80 2.52 0.96 -8.78
C LEU A 80 1.41 0.84 -7.73
N THR A 81 1.78 0.43 -6.53
CA THR A 81 0.87 0.23 -5.40
C THR A 81 1.36 0.95 -4.15
N THR A 82 0.49 1.10 -3.19
CA THR A 82 0.81 1.72 -1.90
C THR A 82 0.04 1.07 -0.76
N LEU A 83 0.37 1.46 0.47
CA LEU A 83 -0.34 1.06 1.68
C LEU A 83 -0.95 2.29 2.34
N ILE A 84 -2.15 2.15 2.88
CA ILE A 84 -2.79 3.15 3.74
C ILE A 84 -3.25 2.49 5.05
N LEU A 85 -2.97 3.18 6.16
CA LEU A 85 -3.54 2.84 7.46
C LEU A 85 -4.56 3.92 7.80
N PRO A 86 -5.86 3.57 7.94
CA PRO A 86 -6.87 4.49 8.47
C PRO A 86 -6.43 5.09 9.81
N GLY A 87 -6.50 6.41 9.94
CA GLY A 87 -6.00 7.14 11.11
C GLY A 87 -4.59 7.72 10.95
N ILE A 88 -3.76 7.21 10.01
CA ILE A 88 -2.50 7.83 9.59
C ILE A 88 -2.75 8.64 8.33
N ALA A 89 -3.26 7.98 7.30
CA ALA A 89 -3.60 8.63 6.04
C ALA A 89 -5.11 8.79 5.88
N ILE A 90 -5.51 9.73 5.03
CA ILE A 90 -6.90 10.11 4.76
C ILE A 90 -7.26 9.90 3.28
N LYS A 91 -8.52 10.14 2.91
CA LYS A 91 -8.99 9.96 1.52
C LYS A 91 -8.25 10.83 0.51
N GLU A 92 -7.88 12.04 0.90
CA GLU A 92 -7.11 12.98 0.09
C GLU A 92 -5.72 12.42 -0.26
N ASP A 93 -5.15 11.57 0.60
CA ASP A 93 -3.89 10.89 0.32
C ASP A 93 -4.05 9.84 -0.77
N LEU A 94 -5.17 9.14 -0.82
CA LEU A 94 -5.51 8.24 -1.92
C LEU A 94 -5.69 8.98 -3.25
N GLN A 95 -6.33 10.16 -3.20
CA GLN A 95 -6.55 10.97 -4.40
C GLN A 95 -5.21 11.38 -5.05
N TRP A 96 -4.31 12.02 -4.29
CA TRP A 96 -3.05 12.44 -4.89
C TRP A 96 -2.14 11.26 -5.28
N ALA A 97 -2.24 10.13 -4.57
CA ALA A 97 -1.51 8.93 -4.96
C ALA A 97 -2.01 8.39 -6.31
N TRP A 98 -3.34 8.37 -6.52
CA TRP A 98 -3.94 8.05 -7.82
C TRP A 98 -3.47 8.99 -8.93
N ASP A 99 -3.46 10.30 -8.66
CA ASP A 99 -3.03 11.32 -9.61
C ASP A 99 -1.55 11.15 -10.01
N LEU A 100 -0.70 10.66 -9.10
CA LEU A 100 0.71 10.32 -9.35
C LEU A 100 0.92 8.95 -10.03
N GLY A 101 -0.14 8.21 -10.32
CA GLY A 101 -0.02 6.94 -11.06
C GLY A 101 -0.16 5.67 -10.22
N VAL A 102 -0.44 5.75 -8.93
CA VAL A 102 -0.80 4.57 -8.13
C VAL A 102 -2.08 3.95 -8.65
N ARG A 103 -2.10 2.63 -8.84
CA ARG A 103 -3.24 1.91 -9.41
C ARG A 103 -3.76 0.79 -8.51
N SER A 104 -3.09 0.54 -7.41
CA SER A 104 -3.51 -0.43 -6.40
C SER A 104 -3.22 0.09 -5.00
N VAL A 105 -4.01 -0.31 -4.03
CA VAL A 105 -3.82 0.04 -2.63
C VAL A 105 -4.15 -1.11 -1.70
N ARG A 106 -3.33 -1.29 -0.67
CA ARG A 106 -3.70 -2.12 0.48
C ARG A 106 -4.20 -1.21 1.60
N VAL A 107 -5.42 -1.45 2.05
CA VAL A 107 -6.01 -0.77 3.22
C VAL A 107 -5.80 -1.67 4.43
N ALA A 108 -4.88 -1.30 5.31
CA ALA A 108 -4.48 -2.10 6.45
C ALA A 108 -5.16 -1.63 7.73
N THR A 109 -5.79 -2.55 8.45
CA THR A 109 -6.39 -2.30 9.76
C THR A 109 -6.05 -3.45 10.71
N HIS A 110 -6.06 -3.18 12.00
CA HIS A 110 -6.08 -4.23 12.99
C HIS A 110 -7.38 -5.04 12.86
N CYS A 111 -7.34 -6.36 13.04
CA CYS A 111 -8.51 -7.21 12.88
C CYS A 111 -9.67 -6.88 13.83
N THR A 112 -9.40 -6.18 14.93
CA THR A 112 -10.40 -5.70 15.89
C THR A 112 -11.05 -4.37 15.50
N GLU A 113 -10.54 -3.72 14.45
CA GLU A 113 -10.95 -2.39 13.99
C GLU A 113 -11.19 -2.38 12.46
N ALA A 114 -11.52 -3.54 11.90
CA ALA A 114 -11.65 -3.71 10.45
C ALA A 114 -12.74 -2.84 9.82
N ASP A 115 -13.77 -2.48 10.56
CA ASP A 115 -14.88 -1.63 10.15
C ASP A 115 -14.43 -0.22 9.70
N VAL A 116 -13.34 0.31 10.29
CA VAL A 116 -12.82 1.64 9.88
C VAL A 116 -12.22 1.64 8.47
N SER A 117 -11.88 0.46 7.92
CA SER A 117 -11.34 0.34 6.56
C SER A 117 -12.37 0.65 5.47
N LYS A 118 -13.67 0.43 5.75
CA LYS A 118 -14.75 0.49 4.77
C LYS A 118 -14.72 1.77 3.92
N GLN A 119 -14.68 2.93 4.57
CA GLN A 119 -14.70 4.21 3.87
C GLN A 119 -13.50 4.43 2.93
N HIS A 120 -12.33 3.86 3.28
CA HIS A 120 -11.12 3.97 2.46
C HIS A 120 -11.15 2.99 1.29
N ILE A 121 -11.68 1.77 1.53
CA ILE A 121 -11.88 0.77 0.48
C ILE A 121 -12.89 1.27 -0.56
N GLU A 122 -14.03 1.79 -0.12
CA GLU A 122 -15.05 2.35 -1.02
C GLU A 122 -14.46 3.49 -1.87
N TYR A 123 -13.78 4.45 -1.23
CA TYR A 123 -13.19 5.57 -1.95
C TYR A 123 -12.09 5.15 -2.93
N ALA A 124 -11.21 4.22 -2.55
CA ALA A 124 -10.19 3.70 -3.45
C ALA A 124 -10.82 3.01 -4.68
N ARG A 125 -11.91 2.28 -4.49
CA ARG A 125 -12.69 1.66 -5.59
C ARG A 125 -13.37 2.71 -6.48
N GLU A 126 -13.94 3.78 -5.91
CA GLU A 126 -14.49 4.91 -6.67
C GLU A 126 -13.44 5.58 -7.56
N LEU A 127 -12.18 5.66 -7.10
CA LEU A 127 -11.06 6.14 -7.91
C LEU A 127 -10.65 5.13 -9.01
N GLY A 128 -11.09 3.88 -8.94
CA GLY A 128 -10.71 2.82 -9.87
C GLY A 128 -9.45 2.07 -9.47
N MET A 129 -8.98 2.18 -8.24
CA MET A 129 -7.85 1.40 -7.73
C MET A 129 -8.22 -0.06 -7.54
N ASP A 130 -7.29 -0.94 -7.86
CA ASP A 130 -7.30 -2.34 -7.40
C ASP A 130 -7.07 -2.33 -5.87
N THR A 131 -8.08 -2.75 -5.11
CA THR A 131 -8.13 -2.50 -3.67
C THR A 131 -8.09 -3.80 -2.89
N ILE A 132 -7.19 -3.88 -1.91
CA ILE A 132 -6.97 -5.05 -1.07
C ILE A 132 -7.18 -4.66 0.39
N GLY A 133 -8.11 -5.33 1.08
CA GLY A 133 -8.21 -5.27 2.54
C GLY A 133 -7.10 -6.11 3.18
N PHE A 134 -6.42 -5.56 4.18
CA PHE A 134 -5.34 -6.24 4.88
C PHE A 134 -5.59 -6.24 6.39
N LEU A 135 -5.96 -7.41 6.94
CA LEU A 135 -6.22 -7.58 8.36
C LEU A 135 -4.95 -7.94 9.11
N MET A 136 -4.41 -6.98 9.85
CA MET A 136 -3.25 -7.19 10.71
C MET A 136 -3.66 -7.90 12.02
N MET A 137 -2.70 -8.58 12.65
CA MET A 137 -2.85 -9.24 13.94
C MET A 137 -4.03 -10.23 14.01
N SER A 138 -4.27 -10.95 12.92
CA SER A 138 -5.42 -11.85 12.75
C SER A 138 -5.51 -12.96 13.82
N HIS A 139 -4.39 -13.29 14.49
CA HIS A 139 -4.34 -14.23 15.60
C HIS A 139 -5.01 -13.72 16.90
N MET A 140 -5.32 -12.42 16.97
CA MET A 140 -5.93 -11.81 18.17
C MET A 140 -7.45 -11.94 18.23
N THR A 141 -8.07 -12.53 17.21
CA THR A 141 -9.53 -12.76 17.19
C THR A 141 -9.85 -14.21 16.85
N ALA A 142 -11.06 -14.65 17.21
CA ALA A 142 -11.50 -16.00 16.91
C ALA A 142 -11.67 -16.20 15.37
N PRO A 143 -11.37 -17.41 14.85
CA PRO A 143 -11.51 -17.68 13.42
C PRO A 143 -12.92 -17.39 12.85
N SER A 144 -13.96 -17.60 13.65
CA SER A 144 -15.34 -17.28 13.26
C SER A 144 -15.56 -15.77 13.03
N ASN A 145 -14.92 -14.92 13.84
CA ASN A 145 -14.99 -13.47 13.68
C ASN A 145 -14.22 -13.02 12.43
N LEU A 146 -13.05 -13.61 12.19
CA LEU A 146 -12.29 -13.34 10.95
C LEU A 146 -13.08 -13.73 9.71
N ALA A 147 -13.72 -14.88 9.71
CA ALA A 147 -14.58 -15.31 8.60
C ALA A 147 -15.70 -14.29 8.36
N CYS A 148 -16.36 -13.83 9.45
CA CYS A 148 -17.39 -12.79 9.35
C CYS A 148 -16.85 -11.51 8.72
N LEU A 149 -15.68 -11.02 9.17
CA LEU A 149 -15.06 -9.81 8.63
C LEU A 149 -14.74 -9.95 7.14
N LEU A 150 -14.23 -11.10 6.70
CA LEU A 150 -13.91 -11.38 5.30
C LEU A 150 -15.14 -11.41 4.40
N TYR A 151 -16.28 -11.88 4.93
CA TYR A 151 -17.55 -11.95 4.15
C TYR A 151 -18.34 -10.64 4.17
N THR A 152 -18.16 -9.79 5.18
CA THR A 152 -18.91 -8.53 5.31
C THR A 152 -18.15 -7.31 4.83
N SER A 153 -16.82 -7.42 4.65
CA SER A 153 -16.03 -6.38 4.01
C SER A 153 -16.32 -6.38 2.50
N PRO A 154 -16.46 -5.20 1.87
CA PRO A 154 -16.65 -5.14 0.43
C PRO A 154 -15.47 -5.82 -0.28
N SER A 155 -15.75 -6.97 -0.88
CA SER A 155 -14.76 -7.74 -1.63
C SER A 155 -14.61 -7.16 -3.05
N PRO A 156 -13.40 -7.06 -3.60
CA PRO A 156 -13.19 -6.67 -4.99
C PRO A 156 -13.78 -7.68 -6.01
N ARG A 157 -14.32 -8.80 -5.55
CA ARG A 157 -14.83 -9.90 -6.40
C ARG A 157 -16.35 -10.03 -6.43
N ASP A 158 -17.07 -9.10 -5.79
CA ASP A 158 -18.54 -9.16 -5.71
C ASP A 158 -19.23 -8.40 -6.87
N GLU A 159 -18.57 -8.35 -8.04
CA GLU A 159 -19.14 -7.92 -9.32
C GLU A 159 -19.09 -9.07 -10.34
#